data_5a6211805d8b4918b04604028638fe66
#
_entry.id   5a6211805d8b4918b04604028638fe66
#
_cell.length_a   1.000
_cell.length_b   1.000
_cell.length_c   1.000
_cell.angle_alpha   90.00
_cell.angle_beta   90.00
_cell.angle_gamma   90.00
#
_symmetry.space_group_name_H-M   'P 1'
#
loop_
_entity.id
_entity.type
_entity.pdbx_description
1 polymer ?
#
loop_
_entity_poly.entity_id
_entity_poly.type
_entity_poly.pdbx_seq_one_letter_code
_entity_poly.pdbx_strand_id
1 'polypeptide(L)'
;MILIFGGTTEGRIAVEVCDQAGKPFFYSTKGNLQDVEMHNGVRLSGVLSANDIKTFCMRHSIGCIIDAAHPFAENLHKAIGEAGVPVIRLQRSFPKHTGGVTYCRDYDDAARKMEADDVGCLLALSGVNTISKLRGYWTAHKTFFRILNRK
;
A
#
# COMPACT_ATOMS: atom_id res chain seq x y z
N MET A 1 12.29 -13.03 15.71
CA MET A 1 12.12 -11.56 15.52
C MET A 1 11.07 -11.31 14.45
N ILE A 2 10.38 -10.16 14.47
CA ILE A 2 9.32 -9.79 13.52
C ILE A 2 9.82 -8.67 12.60
N LEU A 3 9.44 -8.71 11.31
CA LEU A 3 9.66 -7.60 10.37
C LEU A 3 8.29 -7.06 9.93
N ILE A 4 8.02 -5.79 10.19
CA ILE A 4 6.76 -5.11 9.85
C ILE A 4 7.00 -4.18 8.66
N PHE A 5 6.30 -4.39 7.57
CA PHE A 5 6.21 -3.43 6.48
C PHE A 5 4.98 -2.54 6.69
N GLY A 6 5.20 -1.23 6.80
CA GLY A 6 4.17 -0.30 7.18
C GLY A 6 4.05 0.93 6.27
N GLY A 7 3.87 2.09 6.87
CA GLY A 7 3.54 3.33 6.18
C GLY A 7 2.03 3.59 6.10
N THR A 8 1.23 2.82 6.82
CA THR A 8 -0.24 2.90 6.91
C THR A 8 -0.70 2.97 8.36
N THR A 9 -1.98 3.17 8.59
CA THR A 9 -2.59 3.07 9.93
C THR A 9 -2.45 1.66 10.49
N GLU A 10 -2.63 0.64 9.65
CA GLU A 10 -2.51 -0.77 10.01
C GLU A 10 -1.06 -1.11 10.45
N GLY A 11 -0.07 -0.50 9.79
CA GLY A 11 1.34 -0.62 10.19
C GLY A 11 1.62 -0.04 11.58
N ARG A 12 1.00 1.10 11.93
CA ARG A 12 1.10 1.67 13.28
C ARG A 12 0.46 0.78 14.33
N ILE A 13 -0.71 0.23 14.06
CA ILE A 13 -1.38 -0.73 14.95
C ILE A 13 -0.50 -1.97 15.17
N ALA A 14 0.12 -2.50 14.12
CA ALA A 14 1.04 -3.63 14.25
C ALA A 14 2.25 -3.32 15.14
N VAL A 15 2.82 -2.11 15.03
CA VAL A 15 3.91 -1.62 15.90
C VAL A 15 3.43 -1.59 17.35
N GLU A 16 2.29 -0.94 17.62
CA GLU A 16 1.73 -0.80 18.96
C GLU A 16 1.49 -2.17 19.62
N VAL A 17 0.90 -3.11 18.88
CA VAL A 17 0.66 -4.47 19.39
C VAL A 17 1.96 -5.21 19.72
N CYS A 18 2.99 -5.08 18.86
CA CYS A 18 4.29 -5.71 19.13
C CYS A 18 5.00 -5.08 20.33
N ASP A 19 4.93 -3.75 20.48
CA ASP A 19 5.49 -3.03 21.61
C ASP A 19 4.81 -3.42 22.93
N GLN A 20 3.47 -3.43 22.96
CA GLN A 20 2.70 -3.85 24.15
C GLN A 20 2.98 -5.30 24.54
N ALA A 21 3.24 -6.16 23.55
CA ALA A 21 3.63 -7.56 23.79
C ALA A 21 5.10 -7.74 24.17
N GLY A 22 5.90 -6.69 24.25
CA GLY A 22 7.33 -6.73 24.53
C GLY A 22 8.13 -7.52 23.48
N LYS A 23 7.64 -7.61 22.24
CA LYS A 23 8.28 -8.39 21.17
C LYS A 23 9.21 -7.50 20.34
N PRO A 24 10.48 -7.89 20.18
CA PRO A 24 11.40 -7.14 19.33
C PRO A 24 11.01 -7.26 17.86
N PHE A 25 11.07 -6.12 17.15
CA PHE A 25 10.71 -6.05 15.73
C PHE A 25 11.53 -5.01 14.96
N PHE A 26 11.52 -5.15 13.64
CA PHE A 26 11.94 -4.10 12.70
C PHE A 26 10.69 -3.51 12.04
N TYR A 27 10.66 -2.18 11.89
CA TYR A 27 9.58 -1.47 11.20
C TYR A 27 10.12 -0.78 9.95
N SER A 28 9.73 -1.28 8.78
CA SER A 28 10.19 -0.82 7.48
C SER A 28 9.15 0.09 6.81
N THR A 29 9.60 1.26 6.35
CA THR A 29 8.82 2.20 5.56
C THR A 29 9.63 2.73 4.38
N LYS A 30 8.96 3.13 3.29
CA LYS A 30 9.63 3.70 2.11
C LYS A 30 10.36 5.02 2.42
N GLY A 31 9.84 5.81 3.34
CA GLY A 31 10.39 7.10 3.73
C GLY A 31 10.19 7.38 5.22
N ASN A 32 10.71 8.53 5.69
CA ASN A 32 10.72 8.91 7.10
C ASN A 32 9.54 9.82 7.52
N LEU A 33 8.53 9.97 6.66
CA LEU A 33 7.42 10.92 6.88
C LEU A 33 6.46 10.52 8.01
N GLN A 34 6.51 9.26 8.46
CA GLN A 34 5.67 8.79 9.55
C GLN A 34 6.48 8.78 10.84
N ASP A 35 6.10 9.63 11.78
CA ASP A 35 6.58 9.53 13.15
C ASP A 35 5.79 8.43 13.87
N VAL A 36 6.49 7.40 14.33
CA VAL A 36 5.94 6.28 15.08
C VAL A 36 6.86 6.01 16.25
N GLU A 37 6.35 6.21 17.44
CA GLU A 37 7.06 5.87 18.68
C GLU A 37 7.17 4.34 18.81
N MET A 38 8.37 3.87 19.13
CA MET A 38 8.67 2.44 19.24
C MET A 38 9.64 2.21 20.40
N HIS A 39 9.31 1.29 21.30
CA HIS A 39 10.14 0.95 22.47
C HIS A 39 10.99 -0.31 22.23
N ASN A 40 10.41 -1.31 21.55
CA ASN A 40 11.05 -2.59 21.25
C ASN A 40 11.40 -2.73 19.77
N GLY A 41 11.24 -1.67 18.98
CA GLY A 41 11.39 -1.67 17.53
C GLY A 41 12.61 -0.90 17.04
N VAL A 42 13.14 -1.34 15.89
CA VAL A 42 14.17 -0.63 15.11
C VAL A 42 13.59 -0.21 13.78
N ARG A 43 13.70 1.09 13.46
CA ARG A 43 13.21 1.64 12.20
C ARG A 43 14.16 1.35 11.04
N LEU A 44 13.59 0.94 9.93
CA LEU A 44 14.24 0.81 8.64
C LEU A 44 13.57 1.75 7.64
N SER A 45 14.37 2.41 6.82
CA SER A 45 13.88 3.32 5.78
C SER A 45 14.48 2.96 4.44
N GLY A 46 13.69 3.07 3.40
CA GLY A 46 14.13 2.79 2.03
C GLY A 46 13.31 1.71 1.35
N VAL A 47 13.65 1.49 0.07
CA VAL A 47 13.04 0.44 -0.74
C VAL A 47 13.90 -0.80 -0.65
N LEU A 48 13.30 -1.93 -0.28
CA LEU A 48 13.96 -3.22 -0.22
C LEU A 48 13.53 -4.07 -1.42
N SER A 49 14.48 -4.66 -2.12
CA SER A 49 14.22 -5.68 -3.14
C SER A 49 13.87 -7.03 -2.47
N ALA A 50 13.36 -7.99 -3.25
CA ALA A 50 13.09 -9.34 -2.75
C ALA A 50 14.36 -10.00 -2.15
N ASN A 51 15.51 -9.80 -2.79
CA ASN A 51 16.79 -10.33 -2.30
C ASN A 51 17.24 -9.65 -1.00
N ASP A 52 17.03 -8.32 -0.87
CA ASP A 52 17.33 -7.60 0.36
C ASP A 52 16.47 -8.10 1.52
N ILE A 53 15.17 -8.30 1.29
CA ILE A 53 14.24 -8.83 2.29
C ILE A 53 14.68 -10.22 2.73
N LYS A 54 14.96 -11.12 1.79
CA LYS A 54 15.41 -12.48 2.09
C LYS A 54 16.72 -12.49 2.89
N THR A 55 17.70 -11.71 2.46
CA THR A 55 19.01 -11.59 3.15
C THR A 55 18.82 -11.01 4.55
N PHE A 56 17.98 -9.99 4.69
CA PHE A 56 17.67 -9.37 5.98
C PHE A 56 17.00 -10.37 6.92
N CYS A 57 16.02 -11.13 6.43
CA CYS A 57 15.33 -12.16 7.22
C CYS A 57 16.29 -13.21 7.75
N MET A 58 17.22 -13.69 6.92
CA MET A 58 18.24 -14.65 7.35
C MET A 58 19.19 -14.06 8.38
N ARG A 59 19.73 -12.85 8.12
CA ARG A 59 20.71 -12.18 9.00
C ARG A 59 20.17 -11.90 10.39
N HIS A 60 18.89 -11.52 10.48
CA HIS A 60 18.23 -11.10 11.73
C HIS A 60 17.31 -12.16 12.32
N SER A 61 17.33 -13.38 11.81
CA SER A 61 16.48 -14.49 12.27
C SER A 61 15.00 -14.09 12.36
N ILE A 62 14.50 -13.47 11.28
CA ILE A 62 13.09 -13.08 11.18
C ILE A 62 12.25 -14.34 11.06
N GLY A 63 11.35 -14.55 12.02
CA GLY A 63 10.44 -15.70 12.02
C GLY A 63 9.07 -15.41 11.43
N CYS A 64 8.72 -14.11 11.24
CA CYS A 64 7.44 -13.70 10.66
C CYS A 64 7.56 -12.30 10.07
N ILE A 65 6.92 -12.09 8.93
CA ILE A 65 6.69 -10.77 8.34
C ILE A 65 5.24 -10.36 8.56
N ILE A 66 5.01 -9.13 9.04
CA ILE A 66 3.69 -8.49 9.02
C ILE A 66 3.68 -7.51 7.84
N ASP A 67 2.91 -7.85 6.81
CA ASP A 67 2.72 -7.00 5.66
C ASP A 67 1.49 -6.10 5.87
N ALA A 68 1.72 -4.92 6.38
CA ALA A 68 0.74 -3.85 6.58
C ALA A 68 0.99 -2.67 5.62
N ALA A 69 1.68 -2.89 4.51
CA ALA A 69 1.90 -1.89 3.49
C ALA A 69 0.60 -1.53 2.75
N HIS A 70 0.62 -0.38 2.05
CA HIS A 70 -0.55 0.08 1.31
C HIS A 70 -0.99 -0.96 0.27
N PRO A 71 -2.32 -1.21 0.09
CA PRO A 71 -2.82 -2.21 -0.86
C PRO A 71 -2.26 -2.11 -2.28
N PHE A 72 -1.89 -0.90 -2.72
CA PHE A 72 -1.32 -0.66 -4.06
C PHE A 72 0.22 -0.83 -4.13
N ALA A 73 0.85 -1.34 -3.08
CA ALA A 73 2.28 -1.62 -3.06
C ALA A 73 2.60 -3.00 -3.68
N GLU A 74 2.05 -3.29 -4.87
CA GLU A 74 2.07 -4.61 -5.53
C GLU A 74 3.49 -5.21 -5.61
N ASN A 75 4.49 -4.41 -6.02
CA ASN A 75 5.87 -4.86 -6.09
C ASN A 75 6.44 -5.29 -4.74
N LEU A 76 6.08 -4.56 -3.67
CA LEU A 76 6.49 -4.90 -2.31
C LEU A 76 5.82 -6.18 -1.83
N HIS A 77 4.51 -6.33 -2.08
CA HIS A 77 3.77 -7.55 -1.70
C HIS A 77 4.36 -8.80 -2.37
N LYS A 78 4.71 -8.68 -3.67
CA LYS A 78 5.41 -9.74 -4.39
C LYS A 78 6.76 -10.07 -3.77
N ALA A 79 7.58 -9.05 -3.51
CA ALA A 79 8.90 -9.22 -2.90
C ALA A 79 8.83 -9.85 -1.49
N ILE A 80 7.82 -9.49 -0.69
CA ILE A 80 7.55 -10.08 0.62
C ILE A 80 7.19 -11.56 0.48
N GLY A 81 6.35 -11.93 -0.49
CA GLY A 81 5.96 -13.31 -0.76
C GLY A 81 7.13 -14.22 -1.14
N GLU A 82 8.21 -13.66 -1.68
CA GLU A 82 9.44 -14.37 -2.07
C GLU A 82 10.45 -14.52 -0.90
N ALA A 83 10.18 -13.94 0.27
CA ALA A 83 11.13 -13.90 1.39
C ALA A 83 11.39 -15.27 2.04
N GLY A 84 10.52 -16.25 1.86
CA GLY A 84 10.68 -17.60 2.39
C GLY A 84 10.41 -17.73 3.90
N VAL A 85 9.72 -16.76 4.51
CA VAL A 85 9.26 -16.80 5.91
C VAL A 85 7.74 -16.61 5.97
N PRO A 86 7.06 -17.04 7.04
CA PRO A 86 5.63 -16.82 7.23
C PRO A 86 5.25 -15.35 7.11
N VAL A 87 4.17 -15.05 6.37
CA VAL A 87 3.67 -13.69 6.15
C VAL A 87 2.25 -13.56 6.68
N ILE A 88 2.00 -12.55 7.49
CA ILE A 88 0.67 -12.13 7.93
C ILE A 88 0.32 -10.85 7.18
N ARG A 89 -0.70 -10.89 6.31
CA ARG A 89 -1.22 -9.70 5.65
C ARG A 89 -2.22 -9.00 6.54
N LEU A 90 -1.92 -7.74 6.90
CA LEU A 90 -2.81 -6.87 7.66
C LEU A 90 -3.38 -5.80 6.73
N GLN A 91 -4.67 -5.87 6.47
CA GLN A 91 -5.35 -5.01 5.52
C GLN A 91 -6.68 -4.52 6.08
N ARG A 92 -6.98 -3.23 5.84
CA ARG A 92 -8.27 -2.65 6.19
C ARG A 92 -9.38 -3.30 5.40
N SER A 93 -10.45 -3.68 6.08
CA SER A 93 -11.70 -4.04 5.43
C SER A 93 -12.46 -2.77 5.04
N PHE A 94 -12.81 -2.68 3.77
CA PHE A 94 -13.69 -1.61 3.28
C PHE A 94 -15.08 -2.20 3.08
N PRO A 95 -16.11 -1.65 3.74
CA PRO A 95 -17.48 -2.06 3.46
C PRO A 95 -17.82 -1.74 2.01
N LYS A 96 -18.53 -2.65 1.35
CA LYS A 96 -19.05 -2.38 0.02
C LYS A 96 -20.12 -1.30 0.12
N HIS A 97 -19.99 -0.24 -0.67
CA HIS A 97 -21.07 0.73 -0.83
C HIS A 97 -22.24 0.09 -1.59
N THR A 98 -23.45 0.27 -1.10
CA THR A 98 -24.67 -0.37 -1.65
C THR A 98 -25.47 0.53 -2.54
N GLY A 99 -25.11 1.81 -2.70
CA GLY A 99 -25.85 2.75 -3.55
C GLY A 99 -24.97 3.81 -4.18
N GLY A 100 -25.30 4.21 -5.41
CA GLY A 100 -24.61 5.28 -6.14
C GLY A 100 -23.15 4.97 -6.54
N VAL A 101 -22.72 3.70 -6.48
CA VAL A 101 -21.36 3.27 -6.80
C VAL A 101 -21.38 2.17 -7.84
N THR A 102 -20.63 2.37 -8.91
CA THR A 102 -20.38 1.36 -9.94
C THR A 102 -19.00 0.74 -9.74
N TYR A 103 -18.94 -0.57 -9.59
CA TYR A 103 -17.68 -1.31 -9.50
C TYR A 103 -17.22 -1.72 -10.89
N CYS A 104 -15.96 -1.39 -11.22
CA CYS A 104 -15.30 -1.73 -12.46
C CYS A 104 -14.12 -2.68 -12.19
N ARG A 105 -13.82 -3.57 -13.13
CA ARG A 105 -12.72 -4.54 -13.01
C ARG A 105 -11.35 -3.89 -13.08
N ASP A 106 -11.24 -2.89 -13.95
CA ASP A 106 -10.01 -2.17 -14.25
C ASP A 106 -10.31 -0.75 -14.78
N TYR A 107 -9.28 0.00 -15.14
CA TYR A 107 -9.43 1.36 -15.65
C TYR A 107 -10.03 1.42 -17.05
N ASP A 108 -9.83 0.42 -17.88
CA ASP A 108 -10.43 0.34 -19.21
C ASP A 108 -11.93 0.06 -19.12
N ASP A 109 -12.33 -0.80 -18.18
CA ASP A 109 -13.72 -1.06 -17.86
C ASP A 109 -14.41 0.19 -17.32
N ALA A 110 -13.74 0.95 -16.45
CA ALA A 110 -14.22 2.22 -15.93
C ALA A 110 -14.39 3.27 -17.04
N ALA A 111 -13.41 3.39 -17.96
CA ALA A 111 -13.49 4.31 -19.07
C ALA A 111 -14.68 3.99 -19.98
N ARG A 112 -14.85 2.71 -20.37
CA ARG A 112 -16.00 2.29 -21.20
C ARG A 112 -17.34 2.56 -20.51
N LYS A 113 -17.41 2.36 -19.21
CA LYS A 113 -18.63 2.62 -18.43
C LYS A 113 -18.94 4.11 -18.38
N MET A 114 -17.95 4.97 -18.17
CA MET A 114 -18.12 6.42 -18.17
C MET A 114 -18.57 6.95 -19.55
N GLU A 115 -18.04 6.38 -20.64
CA GLU A 115 -18.48 6.70 -21.99
C GLU A 115 -19.94 6.25 -22.23
N ALA A 116 -20.31 5.05 -21.82
CA ALA A 116 -21.67 4.52 -21.96
C ALA A 116 -22.69 5.34 -21.16
N ASP A 117 -22.30 5.90 -20.03
CA ASP A 117 -23.14 6.71 -19.16
C ASP A 117 -23.08 8.23 -19.51
N ASP A 118 -22.40 8.59 -20.62
CA ASP A 118 -22.22 9.98 -21.12
C ASP A 118 -21.66 10.94 -20.03
N VAL A 119 -20.64 10.49 -19.31
CA VAL A 119 -20.02 11.29 -18.24
C VAL A 119 -19.18 12.40 -18.86
N GLY A 120 -19.72 13.62 -18.94
CA GLY A 120 -19.04 14.76 -19.59
C GLY A 120 -17.85 15.35 -18.81
N CYS A 121 -17.71 15.06 -17.52
CA CYS A 121 -16.62 15.57 -16.67
C CYS A 121 -16.25 14.58 -15.57
N LEU A 122 -14.96 14.30 -15.43
CA LEU A 122 -14.41 13.38 -14.44
C LEU A 122 -13.60 14.11 -13.39
N LEU A 123 -13.81 13.79 -12.10
CA LEU A 123 -12.87 14.07 -11.01
C LEU A 123 -12.21 12.77 -10.57
N ALA A 124 -10.95 12.57 -10.96
CA ALA A 124 -10.17 11.37 -10.62
C ALA A 124 -9.42 11.57 -9.29
N LEU A 125 -9.79 10.79 -8.26
CA LEU A 125 -9.19 10.80 -6.92
C LEU A 125 -8.24 9.62 -6.70
N SER A 126 -7.71 9.03 -7.73
CA SER A 126 -7.01 7.75 -7.75
C SER A 126 -5.47 7.84 -7.73
N GLY A 127 -4.93 9.05 -7.61
CA GLY A 127 -3.48 9.29 -7.51
C GLY A 127 -2.75 9.40 -8.85
N VAL A 128 -1.49 9.85 -8.81
CA VAL A 128 -0.70 10.22 -10.00
C VAL A 128 -0.46 9.06 -10.99
N ASN A 129 -0.29 7.85 -10.49
CA ASN A 129 0.00 6.67 -11.33
C ASN A 129 -1.19 6.24 -12.21
N THR A 130 -2.38 6.78 -11.96
CA THR A 130 -3.60 6.44 -12.72
C THR A 130 -3.85 7.38 -13.87
N ILE A 131 -3.13 8.49 -13.97
CA ILE A 131 -3.27 9.46 -15.06
C ILE A 131 -3.02 8.77 -16.40
N SER A 132 -1.94 8.00 -16.52
CA SER A 132 -1.63 7.27 -17.76
C SER A 132 -2.67 6.19 -18.09
N LYS A 133 -3.21 5.51 -17.06
CA LYS A 133 -4.20 4.45 -17.22
C LYS A 133 -5.56 4.95 -17.73
N LEU A 134 -5.89 6.20 -17.45
CA LEU A 134 -7.12 6.85 -17.93
C LEU A 134 -6.90 7.71 -19.18
N ARG A 135 -5.74 7.59 -19.86
CA ARG A 135 -5.37 8.46 -20.99
C ARG A 135 -6.43 8.45 -22.10
N GLY A 136 -6.94 7.29 -22.48
CA GLY A 136 -7.96 7.16 -23.51
C GLY A 136 -9.20 8.02 -23.24
N TYR A 137 -9.58 8.15 -21.98
CA TYR A 137 -10.74 8.92 -21.56
C TYR A 137 -10.44 10.42 -21.45
N TRP A 138 -9.41 10.82 -20.70
CA TRP A 138 -9.17 12.24 -20.40
C TRP A 138 -8.64 13.05 -21.60
N THR A 139 -8.18 12.41 -22.67
CA THR A 139 -7.82 13.10 -23.91
C THR A 139 -9.05 13.61 -24.69
N ALA A 140 -10.22 12.99 -24.48
CA ALA A 140 -11.48 13.34 -25.13
C ALA A 140 -12.46 14.07 -24.20
N HIS A 141 -12.31 13.94 -22.88
CA HIS A 141 -13.26 14.44 -21.91
C HIS A 141 -12.61 15.33 -20.86
N LYS A 142 -13.33 16.33 -20.35
CA LYS A 142 -12.86 17.22 -19.30
C LYS A 142 -12.57 16.41 -18.03
N THR A 143 -11.30 16.41 -17.58
CA THR A 143 -10.89 15.61 -16.45
C THR A 143 -10.03 16.41 -15.48
N PHE A 144 -10.33 16.31 -14.19
CA PHE A 144 -9.55 16.85 -13.10
C PHE A 144 -8.91 15.70 -12.34
N PHE A 145 -7.59 15.81 -12.06
CA PHE A 145 -6.85 14.85 -11.24
C PHE A 145 -6.49 15.49 -9.91
N ARG A 146 -6.93 14.91 -8.81
CA ARG A 146 -6.43 15.27 -7.48
C ARG A 146 -5.19 14.45 -7.18
N ILE A 147 -4.05 15.11 -7.05
CA ILE A 147 -2.76 14.52 -6.69
C ILE A 147 -2.26 15.11 -5.38
N LEU A 148 -1.46 14.34 -4.62
CA LEU A 148 -0.77 14.86 -3.45
C LEU A 148 0.41 15.72 -3.91
N ASN A 149 0.49 16.94 -3.38
CA ASN A 149 1.67 17.79 -3.56
C ASN A 149 2.81 17.18 -2.72
N ARG A 150 3.85 16.69 -3.38
CA ARG A 150 5.09 16.28 -2.72
C ARG A 150 6.02 17.49 -2.74
N LYS A 151 6.09 18.17 -1.60
CA LYS A 151 7.21 19.10 -1.34
C LYS A 151 8.49 18.30 -1.14
#